data_c35472f418d41b6da236fcda7298074a
#
_entry.id   c35472f418d41b6da236fcda7298074a
#
_cell.length_a   1.000
_cell.length_b   1.000
_cell.length_c   1.000
_cell.angle_alpha   90.00
_cell.angle_beta   90.00
_cell.angle_gamma   90.00
#
_symmetry.space_group_name_H-M   'P 1'
#
loop_
_entity.id
_entity.type
_entity.pdbx_description
1 polymer ?
#
loop_
_entity_poly.entity_id
_entity_poly.type
_entity_poly.pdbx_seq_one_letter_code
_entity_poly.pdbx_strand_id
1 'polypeptide(L)'
;TGFILLYFSTKNLNFLSKILILLGTSVLVISFIVVGHSFSSGIYSQLLVIVHVICISYWVGSFLPLRHMCTINNCKNLHEVAHNFGVYAVIYISLLVITGLIFSYILLGGVSPLITSYYGNVLLIKISLVSIILAIGAINKFKIVPNIKVNQIDGKNKLKSSIEIEIILTFFVLLLTSILTTSLTTPLGV
;
A
#
# COMPACT_ATOMS: atom_id res chain seq x y z
N THR A 1 -7.09 1.78 -19.48
CA THR A 1 -7.16 0.37 -19.98
C THR A 1 -7.05 -0.65 -18.86
N GLY A 2 -6.03 -0.59 -17.94
CA GLY A 2 -5.84 -1.55 -16.86
C GLY A 2 -7.06 -1.75 -15.95
N PHE A 3 -7.73 -0.69 -15.50
CA PHE A 3 -8.94 -0.75 -14.68
C PHE A 3 -10.13 -1.42 -15.40
N ILE A 4 -10.27 -1.21 -16.70
CA ILE A 4 -11.32 -1.84 -17.50
C ILE A 4 -11.10 -3.35 -17.55
N LEU A 5 -9.87 -3.79 -17.78
CA LEU A 5 -9.51 -5.23 -17.80
C LEU A 5 -9.78 -5.87 -16.44
N LEU A 6 -9.45 -5.22 -15.34
CA LEU A 6 -9.75 -5.70 -13.99
C LEU A 6 -11.26 -5.79 -13.74
N TYR A 7 -12.05 -4.80 -14.16
CA TYR A 7 -13.51 -4.80 -13.99
C TYR A 7 -14.19 -5.97 -14.72
N PHE A 8 -13.80 -6.24 -15.96
CA PHE A 8 -14.35 -7.38 -16.70
C PHE A 8 -13.94 -8.73 -16.14
N SER A 9 -12.81 -8.84 -15.46
CA SER A 9 -12.33 -10.08 -14.89
C SER A 9 -13.07 -10.53 -13.63
N THR A 10 -13.66 -9.60 -12.86
CA THR A 10 -14.31 -9.90 -11.58
C THR A 10 -15.64 -10.63 -11.72
N LYS A 11 -16.26 -10.64 -12.89
CA LYS A 11 -17.59 -11.25 -13.13
C LYS A 11 -17.59 -12.76 -13.29
N ASN A 12 -16.49 -13.41 -13.69
CA ASN A 12 -16.39 -14.86 -13.87
C ASN A 12 -14.96 -15.33 -13.59
N LEU A 13 -14.76 -16.24 -12.64
CA LEU A 13 -13.45 -16.79 -12.25
C LEU A 13 -12.89 -17.85 -13.25
N ASN A 14 -13.13 -17.69 -14.54
CA ASN A 14 -12.62 -18.56 -15.59
C ASN A 14 -11.15 -18.23 -15.92
N PHE A 15 -10.49 -19.12 -16.69
CA PHE A 15 -9.10 -18.93 -17.13
C PHE A 15 -8.87 -17.57 -17.81
N LEU A 16 -9.82 -17.11 -18.62
CA LEU A 16 -9.78 -15.78 -19.25
C LEU A 16 -9.72 -14.64 -18.22
N SER A 17 -10.45 -14.74 -17.12
CA SER A 17 -10.43 -13.75 -16.05
C SER A 17 -9.06 -13.62 -15.40
N LYS A 18 -8.36 -14.74 -15.19
CA LYS A 18 -7.00 -14.74 -14.63
C LYS A 18 -6.02 -14.03 -15.57
N ILE A 19 -6.13 -14.26 -16.89
CA ILE A 19 -5.33 -13.55 -17.91
C ILE A 19 -5.64 -12.06 -17.89
N LEU A 20 -6.91 -11.67 -17.85
CA LEU A 20 -7.32 -10.26 -17.80
C LEU A 20 -6.84 -9.54 -16.53
N ILE A 21 -6.84 -10.22 -15.37
CA ILE A 21 -6.26 -9.70 -14.13
C ILE A 21 -4.75 -9.47 -14.30
N LEU A 22 -4.05 -10.50 -14.81
CA LEU A 22 -2.60 -10.40 -15.02
C LEU A 22 -2.23 -9.25 -15.97
N LEU A 23 -2.91 -9.16 -17.09
CA LEU A 23 -2.70 -8.08 -18.07
C LEU A 23 -3.05 -6.71 -17.48
N GLY A 24 -4.19 -6.59 -16.80
CA GLY A 24 -4.63 -5.34 -16.18
C GLY A 24 -3.67 -4.84 -15.10
N THR A 25 -3.20 -5.74 -14.23
CA THR A 25 -2.21 -5.40 -13.20
C THR A 25 -0.85 -5.06 -13.81
N SER A 26 -0.42 -5.79 -14.84
CA SER A 26 0.84 -5.49 -15.55
C SER A 26 0.80 -4.09 -16.20
N VAL A 27 -0.29 -3.74 -16.87
CA VAL A 27 -0.46 -2.41 -17.48
C VAL A 27 -0.45 -1.31 -16.41
N LEU A 28 -1.09 -1.54 -15.27
CA LEU A 28 -1.06 -0.58 -14.16
C LEU A 28 0.36 -0.41 -13.58
N VAL A 29 1.07 -1.50 -13.32
CA VAL A 29 2.46 -1.45 -12.82
C VAL A 29 3.37 -0.73 -13.81
N ILE A 30 3.28 -1.04 -15.11
CA ILE A 30 4.07 -0.38 -16.17
C ILE A 30 3.77 1.13 -16.21
N SER A 31 2.51 1.54 -16.01
CA SER A 31 2.17 2.96 -16.00
C SER A 31 2.90 3.76 -14.92
N PHE A 32 3.15 3.15 -13.76
CA PHE A 32 3.94 3.77 -12.69
C PHE A 32 5.44 3.87 -13.00
N ILE A 33 5.95 3.00 -13.88
CA ILE A 33 7.37 3.03 -14.30
C ILE A 33 7.60 4.14 -15.31
N VAL A 34 6.66 4.31 -16.25
CA VAL A 34 6.79 5.26 -17.38
C VAL A 34 6.52 6.69 -16.94
N VAL A 35 5.75 6.89 -15.86
CA VAL A 35 5.37 8.22 -15.35
C VAL A 35 6.17 8.57 -14.10
N GLY A 36 6.76 9.77 -14.09
CA GLY A 36 7.43 10.34 -12.93
C GLY A 36 8.95 10.10 -12.89
N HIS A 37 9.54 10.43 -11.74
CA HIS A 37 10.99 10.49 -11.54
C HIS A 37 11.71 9.12 -11.61
N SER A 38 10.98 8.00 -11.55
CA SER A 38 11.57 6.67 -11.68
C SER A 38 12.14 6.41 -13.07
N PHE A 39 11.55 6.99 -14.12
CA PHE A 39 12.02 6.82 -15.49
C PHE A 39 13.36 7.50 -15.72
N SER A 40 13.54 8.72 -15.22
CA SER A 40 14.77 9.50 -15.34
C SER A 40 15.92 8.98 -14.44
N SER A 41 15.58 8.28 -13.33
CA SER A 41 16.58 7.80 -12.36
C SER A 41 17.16 6.42 -12.66
N GLY A 42 16.83 5.82 -13.83
CA GLY A 42 17.43 4.59 -14.34
C GLY A 42 16.76 3.30 -13.89
N ILE A 43 17.27 2.16 -14.44
CA ILE A 43 16.62 0.84 -14.30
C ILE A 43 16.49 0.35 -12.85
N TYR A 44 17.45 0.66 -11.98
CA TYR A 44 17.38 0.26 -10.57
C TYR A 44 16.21 0.94 -9.86
N SER A 45 15.97 2.22 -10.12
CA SER A 45 14.85 2.98 -9.58
C SER A 45 13.51 2.42 -10.07
N GLN A 46 13.43 2.03 -11.34
CA GLN A 46 12.25 1.39 -11.90
C GLN A 46 11.92 0.06 -11.21
N LEU A 47 12.94 -0.78 -10.98
CA LEU A 47 12.77 -2.06 -10.25
C LEU A 47 12.30 -1.84 -8.80
N LEU A 48 12.87 -0.85 -8.10
CA LEU A 48 12.44 -0.50 -6.75
C LEU A 48 10.98 -0.06 -6.72
N VAL A 49 10.54 0.77 -7.68
CA VAL A 49 9.15 1.22 -7.79
C VAL A 49 8.21 0.06 -8.11
N ILE A 50 8.60 -0.88 -8.98
CA ILE A 50 7.79 -2.08 -9.26
C ILE A 50 7.51 -2.86 -7.97
N VAL A 51 8.57 -3.21 -7.23
CA VAL A 51 8.42 -3.96 -5.97
C VAL A 51 7.58 -3.17 -4.97
N HIS A 52 7.84 -1.87 -4.84
CA HIS A 52 7.10 -0.97 -3.95
C HIS A 52 5.59 -0.94 -4.29
N VAL A 53 5.25 -0.77 -5.56
CA VAL A 53 3.85 -0.72 -6.04
C VAL A 53 3.14 -2.07 -5.84
N ILE A 54 3.83 -3.19 -6.07
CA ILE A 54 3.26 -4.53 -5.82
C ILE A 54 2.96 -4.71 -4.33
N CYS A 55 3.90 -4.35 -3.45
CA CYS A 55 3.73 -4.49 -2.01
C CYS A 55 2.60 -3.61 -1.47
N ILE A 56 2.52 -2.34 -1.89
CA ILE A 56 1.43 -1.44 -1.46
C ILE A 56 0.08 -1.89 -2.01
N SER A 57 0.04 -2.41 -3.24
CA SER A 57 -1.20 -2.91 -3.84
C SER A 57 -1.77 -4.11 -3.09
N TYR A 58 -0.92 -5.03 -2.64
CA TYR A 58 -1.32 -6.15 -1.79
C TYR A 58 -1.87 -5.65 -0.44
N TRP A 59 -1.16 -4.73 0.22
CA TRP A 59 -1.57 -4.22 1.52
C TRP A 59 -2.87 -3.43 1.45
N VAL A 60 -2.93 -2.39 0.63
CA VAL A 60 -4.11 -1.52 0.46
C VAL A 60 -5.29 -2.29 -0.13
N GLY A 61 -5.02 -3.21 -1.07
CA GLY A 61 -6.02 -4.07 -1.68
C GLY A 61 -6.74 -4.99 -0.69
N SER A 62 -6.10 -5.34 0.43
CA SER A 62 -6.69 -6.17 1.48
C SER A 62 -7.71 -5.42 2.37
N PHE A 63 -7.68 -4.10 2.43
CA PHE A 63 -8.53 -3.32 3.34
C PHE A 63 -10.02 -3.54 3.08
N LEU A 64 -10.47 -3.46 1.84
CA LEU A 64 -11.88 -3.61 1.49
C LEU A 64 -12.41 -5.02 1.76
N PRO A 65 -11.74 -6.13 1.35
CA PRO A 65 -12.15 -7.48 1.70
C PRO A 65 -12.21 -7.71 3.22
N LEU A 66 -11.17 -7.31 3.96
CA LEU A 66 -11.15 -7.47 5.42
C LEU A 66 -12.26 -6.66 6.10
N ARG A 67 -12.47 -5.41 5.68
CA ARG A 67 -13.56 -4.59 6.16
C ARG A 67 -14.92 -5.23 5.87
N HIS A 68 -15.12 -5.77 4.67
CA HIS A 68 -16.35 -6.45 4.30
C HIS A 68 -16.59 -7.69 5.17
N MET A 69 -15.58 -8.52 5.43
CA MET A 69 -15.69 -9.66 6.35
C MET A 69 -16.09 -9.21 7.75
N CYS A 70 -15.66 -8.03 8.19
CA CYS A 70 -16.11 -7.45 9.47
C CYS A 70 -17.58 -7.00 9.45
N THR A 71 -18.25 -6.85 8.32
CA THR A 71 -19.68 -6.49 8.26
C THR A 71 -20.62 -7.69 8.23
N ILE A 72 -20.13 -8.85 7.78
CA ILE A 72 -20.93 -10.07 7.67
C ILE A 72 -21.19 -10.67 9.06
N ASN A 73 -22.47 -10.97 9.35
CA ASN A 73 -22.83 -11.71 10.56
C ASN A 73 -22.34 -13.16 10.45
N ASN A 74 -21.73 -13.70 11.52
CA ASN A 74 -21.20 -15.07 11.58
C ASN A 74 -20.05 -15.40 10.59
N CYS A 75 -19.13 -14.47 10.34
CA CYS A 75 -17.92 -14.77 9.60
C CYS A 75 -16.96 -15.62 10.47
N LYS A 76 -17.15 -16.95 10.46
CA LYS A 76 -16.37 -17.90 11.27
C LYS A 76 -14.86 -17.84 11.01
N ASN A 77 -14.46 -17.49 9.79
CA ASN A 77 -13.05 -17.51 9.34
C ASN A 77 -12.36 -16.13 9.45
N LEU A 78 -13.03 -15.10 10.00
CA LEU A 78 -12.44 -13.75 10.08
C LEU A 78 -11.11 -13.74 10.82
N HIS A 79 -11.02 -14.42 11.96
CA HIS A 79 -9.78 -14.49 12.72
C HIS A 79 -8.66 -15.14 11.91
N GLU A 80 -8.93 -16.27 11.26
CA GLU A 80 -7.94 -17.03 10.50
C GLU A 80 -7.42 -16.20 9.29
N VAL A 81 -8.32 -15.61 8.53
CA VAL A 81 -7.98 -14.76 7.38
C VAL A 81 -7.17 -13.54 7.82
N ALA A 82 -7.62 -12.83 8.86
CA ALA A 82 -6.91 -11.65 9.37
C ALA A 82 -5.53 -12.01 9.98
N HIS A 83 -5.43 -13.16 10.65
CA HIS A 83 -4.17 -13.66 11.19
C HIS A 83 -3.18 -14.00 10.07
N ASN A 84 -3.60 -14.80 9.08
CA ASN A 84 -2.76 -15.19 7.96
C ASN A 84 -2.33 -13.98 7.14
N PHE A 85 -3.25 -13.04 6.88
CA PHE A 85 -2.89 -11.75 6.27
C PHE A 85 -1.79 -11.05 7.07
N GLY A 86 -1.93 -10.94 8.40
CA GLY A 86 -0.95 -10.30 9.26
C GLY A 86 0.43 -11.00 9.28
N VAL A 87 0.49 -12.32 9.03
CA VAL A 87 1.77 -13.05 8.88
C VAL A 87 2.47 -12.63 7.58
N TYR A 88 1.77 -12.68 6.46
CA TYR A 88 2.35 -12.29 5.17
C TYR A 88 2.62 -10.79 5.07
N ALA A 89 1.79 -9.95 5.73
CA ALA A 89 1.96 -8.51 5.75
C ALA A 89 3.34 -8.08 6.28
N VAL A 90 3.94 -8.81 7.21
CA VAL A 90 5.30 -8.50 7.70
C VAL A 90 6.31 -8.50 6.56
N ILE A 91 6.26 -9.48 5.66
CA ILE A 91 7.18 -9.58 4.52
C ILE A 91 6.94 -8.42 3.55
N TYR A 92 5.69 -8.22 3.13
CA TYR A 92 5.36 -7.16 2.18
C TYR A 92 5.64 -5.76 2.71
N ILE A 93 5.36 -5.51 3.99
CA ILE A 93 5.63 -4.22 4.63
C ILE A 93 7.14 -3.98 4.76
N SER A 94 7.91 -5.00 5.12
CA SER A 94 9.37 -4.87 5.18
C SER A 94 9.95 -4.51 3.81
N LEU A 95 9.52 -5.20 2.76
CA LEU A 95 9.93 -4.88 1.39
C LEU A 95 9.48 -3.47 0.97
N LEU A 96 8.25 -3.08 1.32
CA LEU A 96 7.69 -1.75 1.05
C LEU A 96 8.56 -0.64 1.68
N VAL A 97 8.92 -0.80 2.95
CA VAL A 97 9.75 0.18 3.68
C VAL A 97 11.15 0.24 3.10
N ILE A 98 11.80 -0.90 2.89
CA ILE A 98 13.16 -0.97 2.34
C ILE A 98 13.21 -0.31 0.95
N THR A 99 12.32 -0.71 0.04
CA THR A 99 12.28 -0.14 -1.32
C THR A 99 11.96 1.34 -1.31
N GLY A 100 11.05 1.78 -0.45
CA GLY A 100 10.69 3.19 -0.29
C GLY A 100 11.84 4.04 0.23
N LEU A 101 12.60 3.56 1.21
CA LEU A 101 13.76 4.28 1.76
C LEU A 101 14.89 4.37 0.73
N ILE A 102 15.22 3.27 0.04
CA ILE A 102 16.26 3.27 -1.00
C ILE A 102 15.87 4.22 -2.14
N PHE A 103 14.62 4.14 -2.63
CA PHE A 103 14.14 5.00 -3.69
C PHE A 103 14.15 6.47 -3.29
N SER A 104 13.72 6.78 -2.06
CA SER A 104 13.76 8.15 -1.52
C SER A 104 15.19 8.69 -1.43
N TYR A 105 16.15 7.87 -1.01
CA TYR A 105 17.56 8.25 -0.96
C TYR A 105 18.13 8.57 -2.35
N ILE A 106 17.77 7.75 -3.36
CA ILE A 106 18.19 7.99 -4.76
C ILE A 106 17.63 9.32 -5.28
N LEU A 107 16.34 9.61 -5.04
CA LEU A 107 15.70 10.83 -5.52
C LEU A 107 16.21 12.10 -4.82
N LEU A 108 16.57 12.00 -3.55
CA LEU A 108 17.10 13.12 -2.79
C LEU A 108 18.59 13.39 -3.08
N GLY A 109 19.33 12.37 -3.54
CA GLY A 109 20.79 12.47 -3.70
C GLY A 109 21.56 12.54 -2.38
N GLY A 110 20.88 12.28 -1.23
CA GLY A 110 21.49 12.30 0.09
C GLY A 110 20.47 12.56 1.20
N VAL A 111 20.97 12.70 2.42
CA VAL A 111 20.12 12.92 3.61
C VAL A 111 19.83 14.41 3.85
N SER A 112 20.78 15.31 3.52
CA SER A 112 20.63 16.75 3.76
C SER A 112 19.39 17.34 3.06
N PRO A 113 19.07 17.03 1.78
CA PRO A 113 17.88 17.54 1.10
C PRO A 113 16.55 17.10 1.73
N LEU A 114 16.56 16.07 2.57
CA LEU A 114 15.36 15.63 3.28
C LEU A 114 14.78 16.72 4.18
N ILE A 115 15.64 17.57 4.75
CA ILE A 115 15.24 18.64 5.67
C ILE A 115 15.26 20.00 4.97
N THR A 116 16.15 20.19 4.00
CA THR A 116 16.39 21.51 3.39
C THR A 116 15.56 21.79 2.13
N SER A 117 14.96 20.75 1.52
CA SER A 117 14.17 20.92 0.30
C SER A 117 12.66 20.81 0.55
N TYR A 118 11.87 21.50 -0.28
CA TYR A 118 10.41 21.36 -0.26
C TYR A 118 9.96 19.93 -0.52
N TYR A 119 10.63 19.25 -1.45
CA TYR A 119 10.38 17.82 -1.74
C TYR A 119 10.62 16.95 -0.49
N GLY A 120 11.73 17.16 0.22
CA GLY A 120 12.08 16.44 1.44
C GLY A 120 11.05 16.66 2.55
N ASN A 121 10.58 17.89 2.74
CA ASN A 121 9.57 18.21 3.75
C ASN A 121 8.24 17.48 3.50
N VAL A 122 7.75 17.44 2.25
CA VAL A 122 6.54 16.70 1.89
C VAL A 122 6.76 15.19 2.06
N LEU A 123 7.94 14.70 1.72
CA LEU A 123 8.33 13.30 1.93
C LEU A 123 8.37 12.94 3.42
N LEU A 124 8.86 13.82 4.31
CA LEU A 124 8.82 13.61 5.77
C LEU A 124 7.39 13.50 6.29
N ILE A 125 6.47 14.34 5.84
CA ILE A 125 5.06 14.25 6.20
C ILE A 125 4.49 12.89 5.75
N LYS A 126 4.81 12.46 4.52
CA LYS A 126 4.41 11.15 4.00
C LYS A 126 4.96 10.00 4.86
N ILE A 127 6.25 10.04 5.21
CA ILE A 127 6.88 9.01 6.06
C ILE A 127 6.20 8.97 7.43
N SER A 128 5.88 10.12 8.02
CA SER A 128 5.17 10.20 9.30
C SER A 128 3.79 9.56 9.23
N LEU A 129 2.99 9.85 8.19
CA LEU A 129 1.68 9.22 7.99
C LEU A 129 1.80 7.70 7.79
N VAL A 130 2.75 7.24 6.98
CA VAL A 130 3.01 5.82 6.78
C VAL A 130 3.38 5.15 8.09
N SER A 131 4.23 5.77 8.91
CA SER A 131 4.61 5.24 10.24
C SER A 131 3.40 5.08 11.16
N ILE A 132 2.46 6.02 11.14
CA ILE A 132 1.20 5.92 11.90
C ILE A 132 0.38 4.73 11.40
N ILE A 133 0.21 4.56 10.08
CA ILE A 133 -0.55 3.42 9.52
C ILE A 133 0.12 2.10 9.91
N LEU A 134 1.45 2.01 9.85
CA LEU A 134 2.19 0.82 10.28
C LEU A 134 2.00 0.51 11.76
N ALA A 135 1.96 1.51 12.62
CA ALA A 135 1.68 1.34 14.04
C ALA A 135 0.26 0.82 14.28
N ILE A 136 -0.74 1.34 13.54
CA ILE A 136 -2.12 0.84 13.58
C ILE A 136 -2.16 -0.61 13.10
N GLY A 137 -1.53 -0.95 12.00
CA GLY A 137 -1.42 -2.33 11.50
C GLY A 137 -0.76 -3.28 12.49
N ALA A 138 0.27 -2.84 13.21
CA ALA A 138 0.88 -3.61 14.29
C ALA A 138 -0.10 -3.83 15.46
N ILE A 139 -0.86 -2.82 15.86
CA ILE A 139 -1.92 -2.95 16.88
C ILE A 139 -2.99 -3.95 16.42
N ASN A 140 -3.39 -3.88 15.14
CA ASN A 140 -4.33 -4.84 14.56
C ASN A 140 -3.80 -6.27 14.68
N LYS A 141 -2.56 -6.50 14.26
CA LYS A 141 -1.95 -7.83 14.28
C LYS A 141 -1.77 -8.39 15.69
N PHE A 142 -1.24 -7.60 16.63
CA PHE A 142 -0.80 -8.09 17.93
C PHE A 142 -1.85 -7.99 19.03
N LYS A 143 -2.87 -7.11 18.88
CA LYS A 143 -3.90 -6.89 19.89
C LYS A 143 -5.31 -7.20 19.40
N ILE A 144 -5.72 -6.63 18.27
CA ILE A 144 -7.12 -6.69 17.83
C ILE A 144 -7.46 -8.07 17.25
N VAL A 145 -6.64 -8.61 16.35
CA VAL A 145 -6.88 -9.91 15.71
C VAL A 145 -6.91 -11.05 16.72
N PRO A 146 -5.96 -11.17 17.69
CA PRO A 146 -6.07 -12.17 18.75
C PRO A 146 -7.34 -12.03 19.61
N ASN A 147 -7.78 -10.79 19.88
CA ASN A 147 -8.98 -10.54 20.67
C ASN A 147 -10.28 -11.05 20.00
N ILE A 148 -10.30 -11.21 18.67
CA ILE A 148 -11.44 -11.78 17.94
C ILE A 148 -11.77 -13.22 18.44
N LYS A 149 -10.77 -13.98 18.90
CA LYS A 149 -10.98 -15.32 19.48
C LYS A 149 -11.69 -15.27 20.84
N VAL A 150 -11.37 -14.25 21.64
CA VAL A 150 -11.90 -14.11 23.02
C VAL A 150 -13.28 -13.46 23.00
N ASN A 151 -13.41 -12.36 22.27
CA ASN A 151 -14.65 -11.62 22.11
C ASN A 151 -14.83 -11.23 20.64
N GLN A 152 -15.59 -12.07 19.91
CA GLN A 152 -15.75 -11.92 18.47
C GLN A 152 -16.41 -10.60 18.07
N ILE A 153 -17.42 -10.13 18.83
CA ILE A 153 -18.17 -8.92 18.49
C ILE A 153 -17.30 -7.68 18.69
N ASP A 154 -16.65 -7.56 19.84
CA ASP A 154 -15.78 -6.41 20.15
C ASP A 154 -14.56 -6.37 19.25
N GLY A 155 -13.85 -7.50 19.07
CA GLY A 155 -12.69 -7.61 18.20
C GLY A 155 -13.01 -7.27 16.74
N LYS A 156 -14.14 -7.74 16.24
CA LYS A 156 -14.63 -7.45 14.89
C LYS A 156 -14.92 -5.95 14.68
N ASN A 157 -15.61 -5.31 15.64
CA ASN A 157 -15.93 -3.88 15.56
C ASN A 157 -14.65 -3.01 15.62
N LYS A 158 -13.71 -3.36 16.51
CA LYS A 158 -12.42 -2.68 16.61
C LYS A 158 -11.60 -2.84 15.35
N LEU A 159 -11.54 -4.03 14.76
CA LEU A 159 -10.83 -4.28 13.50
C LEU A 159 -11.44 -3.46 12.37
N LYS A 160 -12.77 -3.43 12.25
CA LYS A 160 -13.47 -2.63 11.25
C LYS A 160 -13.11 -1.15 11.36
N SER A 161 -13.24 -0.57 12.55
CA SER A 161 -12.93 0.86 12.80
C SER A 161 -11.47 1.18 12.51
N SER A 162 -10.56 0.28 12.89
CA SER A 162 -9.13 0.42 12.61
C SER A 162 -8.82 0.45 11.11
N ILE A 163 -9.42 -0.47 10.34
CA ILE A 163 -9.26 -0.51 8.87
C ILE A 163 -9.83 0.77 8.23
N GLU A 164 -10.94 1.30 8.73
CA GLU A 164 -11.52 2.55 8.22
C GLU A 164 -10.57 3.74 8.42
N ILE A 165 -9.88 3.81 9.57
CA ILE A 165 -8.83 4.81 9.81
C ILE A 165 -7.65 4.62 8.85
N GLU A 166 -7.19 3.37 8.66
CA GLU A 166 -6.10 3.07 7.72
C GLU A 166 -6.46 3.48 6.29
N ILE A 167 -7.70 3.27 5.84
CA ILE A 167 -8.18 3.71 4.51
C ILE A 167 -8.09 5.23 4.37
N ILE A 168 -8.55 5.98 5.38
CA ILE A 168 -8.52 7.45 5.37
C ILE A 168 -7.07 7.95 5.31
N LEU A 169 -6.20 7.42 6.17
CA LEU A 169 -4.78 7.81 6.19
C LEU A 169 -4.08 7.46 4.87
N THR A 170 -4.39 6.29 4.30
CA THR A 170 -3.86 5.86 3.00
C THR A 170 -4.27 6.83 1.89
N PHE A 171 -5.50 7.35 1.90
CA PHE A 171 -5.93 8.37 0.96
C PHE A 171 -5.03 9.61 1.02
N PHE A 172 -4.69 10.10 2.23
CA PHE A 172 -3.76 11.23 2.38
C PHE A 172 -2.35 10.89 1.90
N VAL A 173 -1.87 9.67 2.14
CA VAL A 173 -0.56 9.22 1.62
C VAL A 173 -0.55 9.23 0.10
N LEU A 174 -1.65 8.81 -0.56
CA LEU A 174 -1.78 8.85 -2.02
C LEU A 174 -1.82 10.29 -2.55
N LEU A 175 -2.50 11.22 -1.87
CA LEU A 175 -2.47 12.64 -2.23
C LEU A 175 -1.05 13.22 -2.15
N LEU A 176 -0.32 12.96 -1.06
CA LEU A 176 1.07 13.40 -0.94
C LEU A 176 1.97 12.77 -2.01
N THR A 177 1.71 11.50 -2.35
CA THR A 177 2.44 10.83 -3.44
C THR A 177 2.18 11.52 -4.77
N SER A 178 0.93 11.90 -5.06
CA SER A 178 0.59 12.65 -6.27
C SER A 178 1.32 14.01 -6.32
N ILE A 179 1.35 14.75 -5.22
CA ILE A 179 2.08 16.03 -5.13
C ILE A 179 3.58 15.82 -5.39
N LEU A 180 4.18 14.81 -4.78
CA LEU A 180 5.60 14.48 -4.96
C LEU A 180 5.96 14.10 -6.39
N THR A 181 5.04 13.44 -7.11
CA THR A 181 5.31 12.93 -8.46
C THR A 181 4.97 13.92 -9.57
N THR A 182 4.04 14.86 -9.33
CA THR A 182 3.52 15.74 -10.40
C THR A 182 3.86 17.22 -10.20
N SER A 183 3.98 17.67 -8.94
CA SER A 183 4.05 19.12 -8.64
C SER A 183 5.41 19.57 -8.13
N LEU A 184 6.24 18.65 -7.65
CA LEU A 184 7.54 18.99 -7.08
C LEU A 184 8.68 18.40 -7.92
N THR A 185 9.69 19.22 -8.18
CA THR A 185 10.96 18.75 -8.75
C THR A 185 11.81 18.13 -7.66
N THR A 186 12.51 17.05 -7.98
CA THR A 186 13.48 16.46 -7.07
C THR A 186 14.67 17.41 -6.87
N PRO A 187 15.38 17.34 -5.73
CA PRO A 187 16.57 18.16 -5.49
C PRO A 187 17.68 17.97 -6.52
N LEU A 188 17.70 16.82 -7.20
CA LEU A 188 18.66 16.53 -8.27
C LEU A 188 18.20 17.03 -9.66
N GLY A 189 17.00 17.62 -9.78
CA GLY A 189 16.46 18.11 -11.05
C GLY A 189 16.04 17.02 -12.04
N VAL A 190 15.78 15.80 -11.55
CA VAL A 190 15.39 14.62 -12.36
C VAL A 190 13.87 14.46 -12.36
#